data_8b4125ca628cc05ca64d071539e09143
#
_entry.id   8b4125ca628cc05ca64d071539e09143
#
_cell.length_a   1.000
_cell.length_b   1.000
_cell.length_c   1.000
_cell.angle_alpha   90.00
_cell.angle_beta   90.00
_cell.angle_gamma   90.00
#
_symmetry.space_group_name_H-M   'P 1'
#
loop_
_entity.id
_entity.type
_entity.pdbx_description
1 polymer ?
#
loop_
_entity_poly.entity_id
_entity_poly.type
_entity_poly.pdbx_seq_one_letter_code
_entity_poly.pdbx_strand_id
1 'polypeptide(L)'
;MILRRLESKPPTITKTELGASLEQLQLLGLLRQAEPARSLPCSECDGSRNLPIEFIKDNKTGRMHGFIACPECGSSEIDPRKLERWRIDPVAMLRAVLAKLTPAPREPVEVIPGQLWNAGKVHILGQLREIFFIAGYRTATGASVVDFLRTRTKCIVLMPSETGVARWGTGSGNLVLAIESFTTLEATGIAIDQQLLETRVAAFFGSKRPKAAPKRRASRLAGLDALERELTEHLRAARDHAVTSRDLTGEAKLLRRPTKTQLAKRAGVSPSDVTRCFQDKQGANLRMMWELAANLDAIIGYRED
;
A
#
# COMPACT_ATOMS: atom_id res chain seq x y z
N MET A 1 14.79 3.34 17.94
CA MET A 1 14.59 4.34 19.01
C MET A 1 13.43 5.29 18.72
N ILE A 2 13.36 5.91 17.56
CA ILE A 2 12.34 6.92 17.19
C ILE A 2 10.91 6.35 17.26
N LEU A 3 10.66 5.19 16.68
CA LEU A 3 9.34 4.55 16.69
C LEU A 3 8.80 4.29 18.11
N ARG A 4 9.67 3.96 19.05
CA ARG A 4 9.26 3.75 20.46
C ARG A 4 8.71 5.01 21.12
N ARG A 5 9.08 6.20 20.65
CA ARG A 5 8.54 7.46 21.16
C ARG A 5 7.08 7.70 20.72
N LEU A 6 6.64 7.09 19.63
CA LEU A 6 5.23 7.12 19.24
C LEU A 6 4.30 6.42 20.25
N GLU A 7 4.83 5.60 21.12
CA GLU A 7 4.06 4.97 22.20
C GLU A 7 3.76 5.93 23.37
N SER A 8 4.48 7.05 23.46
CA SER A 8 4.27 8.07 24.49
C SER A 8 3.28 9.14 24.04
N LYS A 9 2.68 9.85 24.98
CA LYS A 9 1.78 10.96 24.71
C LYS A 9 2.20 12.17 25.56
N PRO A 10 2.69 13.26 24.96
CA PRO A 10 2.98 13.46 23.53
C PRO A 10 4.24 12.69 23.08
N PRO A 11 4.34 12.32 21.79
CA PRO A 11 5.49 11.61 21.22
C PRO A 11 6.64 12.58 20.93
N THR A 12 7.26 13.13 21.98
CA THR A 12 8.35 14.10 21.86
C THR A 12 9.71 13.44 22.03
N ILE A 13 10.71 14.00 21.34
CA ILE A 13 12.09 13.55 21.34
C ILE A 13 13.03 14.76 21.32
N THR A 14 14.18 14.64 21.93
CA THR A 14 15.20 15.69 21.98
C THR A 14 16.14 15.60 20.78
N LYS A 15 16.85 16.70 20.48
CA LYS A 15 17.89 16.75 19.44
C LYS A 15 19.00 15.73 19.72
N THR A 16 19.38 15.60 20.99
CA THR A 16 20.44 14.68 21.41
C THR A 16 20.08 13.22 21.13
N GLU A 17 18.81 12.85 21.35
CA GLU A 17 18.31 11.49 21.07
C GLU A 17 18.20 11.20 19.57
N LEU A 18 17.96 12.21 18.75
CA LEU A 18 17.86 12.07 17.28
C LEU A 18 19.23 12.00 16.61
N GLY A 19 20.22 12.70 17.16
CA GLY A 19 21.57 12.74 16.60
C GLY A 19 21.56 13.16 15.11
N ALA A 20 22.32 12.45 14.31
CA ALA A 20 22.45 12.71 12.87
C ALA A 20 21.13 12.47 12.06
N SER A 21 20.16 11.76 12.63
CA SER A 21 18.89 11.49 11.94
C SER A 21 17.92 12.68 11.95
N LEU A 22 18.21 13.75 12.69
CA LEU A 22 17.29 14.89 12.84
C LEU A 22 16.94 15.52 11.49
N GLU A 23 17.96 15.92 10.74
CA GLU A 23 17.78 16.62 9.45
C GLU A 23 17.02 15.74 8.44
N GLN A 24 17.38 14.47 8.38
CA GLN A 24 16.72 13.52 7.51
C GLN A 24 15.23 13.37 7.84
N LEU A 25 14.88 13.23 9.11
CA LEU A 25 13.50 13.07 9.54
C LEU A 25 12.69 14.36 9.34
N GLN A 26 13.32 15.52 9.44
CA GLN A 26 12.70 16.81 9.10
C GLN A 26 12.42 16.92 7.60
N LEU A 27 13.41 16.59 6.75
CA LEU A 27 13.23 16.57 5.29
C LEU A 27 12.12 15.64 4.85
N LEU A 28 11.94 14.51 5.54
CA LEU A 28 10.85 13.56 5.30
C LEU A 28 9.50 14.03 5.87
N GLY A 29 9.44 15.19 6.56
CA GLY A 29 8.22 15.71 7.17
C GLY A 29 7.69 14.87 8.35
N LEU A 30 8.53 14.01 8.93
CA LEU A 30 8.15 13.11 10.02
C LEU A 30 8.24 13.78 11.40
N LEU A 31 8.89 14.93 11.47
CA LEU A 31 9.09 15.71 12.69
C LEU A 31 8.51 17.11 12.55
N ARG A 32 7.90 17.58 13.63
CA ARG A 32 7.49 18.97 13.81
C ARG A 32 8.16 19.52 15.06
N GLN A 33 8.58 20.78 15.02
CA GLN A 33 9.09 21.44 16.22
C GLN A 33 8.01 21.45 17.31
N ALA A 34 8.39 21.11 18.51
CA ALA A 34 7.53 21.09 19.68
C ALA A 34 7.90 22.23 20.66
N GLU A 35 7.05 22.46 21.65
CA GLU A 35 7.39 23.38 22.72
C GLU A 35 8.68 22.93 23.41
N PRO A 36 9.52 23.88 23.85
CA PRO A 36 10.72 23.59 24.59
C PRO A 36 10.44 22.71 25.84
N ALA A 37 11.47 22.01 26.29
CA ALA A 37 11.37 21.24 27.50
C ALA A 37 10.99 22.13 28.68
N ARG A 38 10.02 21.69 29.48
CA ARG A 38 9.63 22.36 30.72
C ARG A 38 10.27 21.74 31.96
N SER A 39 10.92 20.59 31.82
CA SER A 39 11.68 19.92 32.84
C SER A 39 12.80 19.08 32.25
N LEU A 40 13.92 18.99 32.91
CA LEU A 40 15.07 18.17 32.55
C LEU A 40 15.70 17.55 33.81
N PRO A 41 16.41 16.41 33.70
CA PRO A 41 17.24 15.94 34.77
C PRO A 41 18.42 16.88 35.00
N CYS A 42 18.88 17.00 36.23
CA CYS A 42 20.11 17.72 36.51
C CYS A 42 21.29 17.02 35.84
N SER A 43 22.16 17.81 35.20
CA SER A 43 23.33 17.26 34.49
C SER A 43 24.56 17.04 35.38
N GLU A 44 24.51 17.51 36.63
CA GLU A 44 25.65 17.53 37.54
C GLU A 44 25.55 16.49 38.66
N CYS A 45 24.36 16.00 38.96
CA CYS A 45 24.16 14.89 39.89
C CYS A 45 23.54 13.69 39.14
N ASP A 46 23.50 12.50 39.77
CA ASP A 46 22.99 11.25 39.19
C ASP A 46 21.49 11.28 38.80
N GLY A 47 21.00 12.43 38.62
CA GLY A 47 19.81 13.00 38.05
C GLY A 47 18.66 12.08 37.69
N SER A 48 18.17 11.29 38.66
CA SER A 48 16.96 10.49 38.42
C SER A 48 15.68 11.32 38.46
N ARG A 49 15.72 12.57 38.86
CA ARG A 49 14.56 13.45 39.01
C ARG A 49 14.57 14.52 37.91
N ASN A 50 13.47 14.62 37.17
CA ASN A 50 13.22 15.74 36.32
C ASN A 50 12.85 16.97 37.13
N LEU A 51 13.63 18.02 37.00
CA LEU A 51 13.43 19.29 37.70
C LEU A 51 12.75 20.28 36.76
N PRO A 52 11.87 21.15 37.22
CA PRO A 52 11.25 22.19 36.41
C PRO A 52 12.31 23.19 35.93
N ILE A 53 12.07 23.73 34.75
CA ILE A 53 12.91 24.76 34.14
C ILE A 53 12.25 26.10 34.37
N GLU A 54 12.99 27.02 34.98
CA GLU A 54 12.61 28.42 35.09
C GLU A 54 13.18 29.21 33.93
N PHE A 55 12.31 29.88 33.19
CA PHE A 55 12.71 30.71 32.05
C PHE A 55 12.81 32.16 32.48
N ILE A 56 14.02 32.71 32.40
CA ILE A 56 14.34 34.11 32.75
C ILE A 56 14.66 34.86 31.48
N LYS A 57 13.97 35.97 31.24
CA LYS A 57 14.26 36.85 30.12
C LYS A 57 15.39 37.79 30.49
N ASP A 58 16.46 37.75 29.70
CA ASP A 58 17.53 38.76 29.83
C ASP A 58 17.00 40.12 29.35
N ASN A 59 17.03 41.09 30.24
CA ASN A 59 16.53 42.44 29.98
C ASN A 59 17.37 43.23 28.93
N LYS A 60 18.62 42.84 28.71
CA LYS A 60 19.52 43.52 27.75
C LYS A 60 19.40 42.95 26.36
N THR A 61 19.31 41.63 26.23
CA THR A 61 19.29 40.96 24.94
C THR A 61 17.92 40.50 24.51
N GLY A 62 16.93 40.48 25.43
CA GLY A 62 15.58 39.95 25.22
C GLY A 62 15.52 38.44 25.08
N ARG A 63 16.64 37.74 25.22
CA ARG A 63 16.72 36.26 25.09
C ARG A 63 16.18 35.58 26.35
N MET A 64 15.57 34.41 26.13
CA MET A 64 15.10 33.55 27.21
C MET A 64 16.22 32.58 27.58
N HIS A 65 16.57 32.53 28.84
CA HIS A 65 17.52 31.59 29.42
C HIS A 65 16.77 30.60 30.31
N GLY A 66 17.09 29.33 30.23
CA GLY A 66 16.51 28.29 31.08
C GLY A 66 17.44 27.94 32.23
N PHE A 67 16.92 27.85 33.43
CA PHE A 67 17.66 27.47 34.62
C PHE A 67 16.99 26.28 35.29
N ILE A 68 17.79 25.40 35.87
CA ILE A 68 17.34 24.35 36.79
C ILE A 68 17.84 24.68 38.18
N ALA A 69 16.93 24.68 39.17
CA ALA A 69 17.29 24.75 40.60
C ALA A 69 17.36 23.32 41.14
N CYS A 70 18.56 22.77 41.24
CA CYS A 70 18.79 21.48 41.84
C CYS A 70 19.04 21.63 43.34
N PRO A 71 18.32 20.89 44.19
CA PRO A 71 18.55 20.96 45.68
C PRO A 71 19.96 20.56 46.09
N GLU A 72 20.63 19.73 45.29
CA GLU A 72 21.96 19.18 45.62
C GLU A 72 23.09 19.98 44.97
N CYS A 73 22.90 20.45 43.73
CA CYS A 73 23.96 21.11 42.94
C CYS A 73 23.79 22.64 42.84
N GLY A 74 22.65 23.19 43.28
CA GLY A 74 22.32 24.60 43.13
C GLY A 74 21.69 24.93 41.78
N SER A 75 21.73 26.22 41.42
CA SER A 75 21.13 26.68 40.15
C SER A 75 22.16 26.61 39.01
N SER A 76 21.78 25.97 37.90
CA SER A 76 22.59 25.87 36.72
C SER A 76 21.83 26.32 35.48
N GLU A 77 22.50 27.05 34.57
CA GLU A 77 21.95 27.44 33.29
C GLU A 77 21.98 26.26 32.31
N ILE A 78 20.93 26.13 31.54
CA ILE A 78 20.76 25.05 30.58
C ILE A 78 21.13 25.54 29.18
N ASP A 79 21.97 24.79 28.48
CA ASP A 79 22.21 25.03 27.04
C ASP A 79 20.85 25.02 26.29
N PRO A 80 20.50 26.11 25.58
CA PRO A 80 19.26 26.20 24.80
C PRO A 80 19.03 25.02 23.86
N ARG A 81 20.10 24.40 23.35
CA ARG A 81 20.02 23.22 22.47
C ARG A 81 19.43 22.00 23.16
N LYS A 82 19.59 21.87 24.48
CA LYS A 82 19.01 20.79 25.29
C LYS A 82 17.51 21.00 25.50
N LEU A 83 17.00 22.20 25.30
CA LEU A 83 15.59 22.55 25.42
C LEU A 83 14.80 22.22 24.17
N GLU A 84 15.48 22.15 23.02
CA GLU A 84 14.84 21.86 21.73
C GLU A 84 14.20 20.47 21.76
N ARG A 85 12.90 20.44 21.45
CA ARG A 85 12.13 19.20 21.31
C ARG A 85 11.42 19.13 19.98
N TRP A 86 11.25 17.92 19.54
CA TRP A 86 10.58 17.59 18.28
C TRP A 86 9.44 16.63 18.58
N ARG A 87 8.32 16.83 17.94
CA ARG A 87 7.18 15.90 17.99
C ARG A 87 7.21 15.05 16.74
N ILE A 88 7.14 13.75 16.93
CA ILE A 88 6.96 12.81 15.83
C ILE A 88 5.49 12.87 15.41
N ASP A 89 5.25 13.04 14.10
CA ASP A 89 3.90 13.03 13.54
C ASP A 89 3.50 11.57 13.24
N PRO A 90 2.56 10.96 13.99
CA PRO A 90 2.17 9.57 13.79
C PRO A 90 1.49 9.35 12.44
N VAL A 91 0.77 10.35 11.93
CA VAL A 91 0.07 10.27 10.64
C VAL A 91 1.08 10.36 9.50
N ALA A 92 2.05 11.26 9.57
CA ALA A 92 3.12 11.35 8.58
C ALA A 92 3.95 10.05 8.52
N MET A 93 4.29 9.48 9.68
CA MET A 93 4.98 8.19 9.76
C MET A 93 4.15 7.08 9.11
N LEU A 94 2.87 7.00 9.43
CA LEU A 94 1.98 6.00 8.87
C LEU A 94 1.83 6.16 7.35
N ARG A 95 1.70 7.39 6.83
CA ARG A 95 1.69 7.67 5.39
C ARG A 95 2.95 7.18 4.70
N ALA A 96 4.12 7.45 5.29
CA ALA A 96 5.39 7.04 4.71
C ALA A 96 5.51 5.51 4.61
N VAL A 97 5.00 4.77 5.61
CA VAL A 97 4.89 3.30 5.57
C VAL A 97 3.89 2.84 4.52
N LEU A 98 2.68 3.40 4.51
CA LEU A 98 1.61 3.02 3.58
C LEU A 98 1.97 3.29 2.12
N ALA A 99 2.70 4.37 1.83
CA ALA A 99 3.16 4.68 0.48
C ALA A 99 4.01 3.58 -0.16
N LYS A 100 4.62 2.72 0.65
CA LYS A 100 5.38 1.55 0.19
C LYS A 100 4.54 0.28 0.07
N LEU A 101 3.37 0.24 0.70
CA LEU A 101 2.47 -0.93 0.70
C LEU A 101 1.36 -0.81 -0.36
N THR A 102 0.99 0.40 -0.74
CA THR A 102 -0.10 0.65 -1.69
C THR A 102 0.31 1.69 -2.73
N PRO A 103 -0.11 1.51 -4.01
CA PRO A 103 0.16 2.50 -5.07
C PRO A 103 -0.48 3.87 -4.81
N ALA A 104 -1.59 3.90 -4.07
CA ALA A 104 -2.33 5.12 -3.71
C ALA A 104 -2.79 5.03 -2.26
N PRO A 105 -1.96 5.44 -1.30
CA PRO A 105 -2.32 5.41 0.11
C PRO A 105 -3.49 6.37 0.34
N ARG A 106 -4.51 5.86 1.05
CA ARG A 106 -5.59 6.71 1.56
C ARG A 106 -5.09 7.49 2.76
N GLU A 107 -5.70 8.66 2.97
CA GLU A 107 -5.44 9.44 4.16
C GLU A 107 -5.86 8.64 5.40
N PRO A 108 -4.98 8.43 6.39
CA PRO A 108 -5.33 7.74 7.61
C PRO A 108 -6.40 8.53 8.37
N VAL A 109 -7.44 7.85 8.80
CA VAL A 109 -8.54 8.45 9.57
C VAL A 109 -8.36 8.13 11.03
N GLU A 110 -8.36 9.14 11.88
CA GLU A 110 -8.30 8.96 13.33
C GLU A 110 -9.64 8.42 13.84
N VAL A 111 -9.58 7.25 14.49
CA VAL A 111 -10.76 6.54 15.02
C VAL A 111 -10.92 6.83 16.51
N ILE A 112 -9.80 6.78 17.24
CA ILE A 112 -9.74 7.14 18.66
C ILE A 112 -8.66 8.21 18.82
N PRO A 113 -9.01 9.39 19.35
CA PRO A 113 -8.13 10.55 19.38
C PRO A 113 -6.76 10.27 20.00
N GLY A 114 -5.71 10.48 19.22
CA GLY A 114 -4.31 10.28 19.60
C GLY A 114 -3.89 8.86 19.86
N GLN A 115 -4.72 7.84 19.53
CA GLN A 115 -4.44 6.45 19.87
C GLN A 115 -4.60 5.46 18.71
N LEU A 116 -5.65 5.59 17.90
CA LEU A 116 -5.99 4.62 16.87
C LEU A 116 -6.35 5.31 15.55
N TRP A 117 -5.68 4.90 14.48
CA TRP A 117 -5.96 5.34 13.12
C TRP A 117 -6.34 4.16 12.24
N ASN A 118 -7.35 4.36 11.40
CA ASN A 118 -7.66 3.45 10.29
C ASN A 118 -6.84 3.89 9.07
N ALA A 119 -5.94 3.04 8.63
CA ALA A 119 -5.08 3.25 7.47
C ALA A 119 -5.70 2.78 6.15
N GLY A 120 -6.95 2.33 6.20
CA GLY A 120 -7.65 1.79 5.03
C GLY A 120 -7.35 0.32 4.77
N LYS A 121 -7.45 -0.08 3.51
CA LYS A 121 -7.29 -1.49 3.09
C LYS A 121 -6.12 -1.62 2.13
N VAL A 122 -5.30 -2.65 2.34
CA VAL A 122 -4.12 -2.96 1.55
C VAL A 122 -4.20 -4.38 1.01
N HIS A 123 -3.73 -4.59 -0.20
CA HIS A 123 -3.58 -5.91 -0.79
C HIS A 123 -2.27 -6.55 -0.32
N ILE A 124 -2.36 -7.60 0.49
CA ILE A 124 -1.22 -8.40 0.91
C ILE A 124 -1.53 -9.87 0.61
N LEU A 125 -0.62 -10.54 -0.08
CA LEU A 125 -0.78 -11.95 -0.52
C LEU A 125 -2.09 -12.19 -1.28
N GLY A 126 -2.49 -11.24 -2.13
CA GLY A 126 -3.71 -11.33 -2.93
C GLY A 126 -5.02 -11.18 -2.14
N GLN A 127 -4.96 -10.78 -0.88
CA GLN A 127 -6.13 -10.52 -0.05
C GLN A 127 -6.18 -9.07 0.41
N LEU A 128 -7.38 -8.49 0.38
CA LEU A 128 -7.62 -7.15 0.88
C LEU A 128 -7.74 -7.20 2.40
N ARG A 129 -6.81 -6.54 3.12
CA ARG A 129 -6.77 -6.48 4.58
C ARG A 129 -6.94 -5.06 5.06
N GLU A 130 -7.78 -4.87 6.08
CA GLU A 130 -7.89 -3.59 6.77
C GLU A 130 -6.71 -3.40 7.71
N ILE A 131 -6.12 -2.20 7.71
CA ILE A 131 -4.96 -1.86 8.53
C ILE A 131 -5.36 -0.80 9.54
N PHE A 132 -4.98 -1.04 10.79
CA PHE A 132 -5.06 -0.08 11.88
C PHE A 132 -3.66 0.24 12.38
N PHE A 133 -3.46 1.45 12.88
CA PHE A 133 -2.23 1.87 13.53
C PHE A 133 -2.52 2.38 14.92
N ILE A 134 -1.73 1.92 15.89
CA ILE A 134 -1.84 2.32 17.30
C ILE A 134 -0.61 3.13 17.68
N ALA A 135 -0.82 4.32 18.27
CA ALA A 135 0.21 5.11 18.92
C ALA A 135 -0.28 5.58 20.29
N GLY A 136 0.60 6.19 21.11
CA GLY A 136 0.22 6.71 22.43
C GLY A 136 -0.21 5.64 23.46
N TYR A 137 0.11 4.39 23.22
CA TYR A 137 -0.38 3.26 24.01
C TYR A 137 0.14 3.23 25.47
N ARG A 138 1.31 3.84 25.75
CA ARG A 138 1.88 3.86 27.09
C ARG A 138 1.09 4.66 28.10
N THR A 139 0.36 5.67 27.65
CA THR A 139 -0.31 6.65 28.50
C THR A 139 -1.82 6.51 28.54
N ALA A 140 -2.39 5.74 27.64
CA ALA A 140 -3.83 5.56 27.56
C ALA A 140 -4.24 4.24 28.20
N THR A 141 -5.36 4.24 28.90
CA THR A 141 -6.12 3.04 29.21
C THR A 141 -6.56 2.45 27.86
N GLY A 142 -5.81 1.48 27.35
CA GLY A 142 -6.03 0.88 26.02
C GLY A 142 -7.38 0.14 25.89
N ALA A 143 -8.26 0.21 26.90
CA ALA A 143 -9.54 -0.47 26.92
C ALA A 143 -10.41 -0.13 25.69
N SER A 144 -10.56 1.16 25.37
CA SER A 144 -11.37 1.59 24.22
C SER A 144 -10.81 1.11 22.87
N VAL A 145 -9.46 1.05 22.74
CA VAL A 145 -8.80 0.53 21.53
C VAL A 145 -8.98 -0.98 21.44
N VAL A 146 -8.83 -1.69 22.56
CA VAL A 146 -9.05 -3.15 22.63
C VAL A 146 -10.50 -3.50 22.29
N ASP A 147 -11.47 -2.80 22.88
CA ASP A 147 -12.89 -3.05 22.63
C ASP A 147 -13.26 -2.77 21.18
N PHE A 148 -12.76 -1.69 20.60
CA PHE A 148 -12.95 -1.40 19.18
C PHE A 148 -12.38 -2.53 18.31
N LEU A 149 -11.15 -2.96 18.55
CA LEU A 149 -10.50 -3.98 17.73
C LEU A 149 -11.06 -5.40 17.94
N ARG A 150 -11.68 -5.69 19.10
CA ARG A 150 -12.42 -6.94 19.30
C ARG A 150 -13.61 -7.10 18.37
N THR A 151 -14.23 -6.00 17.95
CA THR A 151 -15.32 -6.03 16.97
C THR A 151 -14.84 -6.25 15.54
N ARG A 152 -13.53 -6.15 15.29
CA ARG A 152 -12.89 -6.33 13.98
C ARG A 152 -12.16 -7.67 13.93
N THR A 153 -12.35 -8.40 12.87
CA THR A 153 -11.68 -9.69 12.66
C THR A 153 -10.82 -9.66 11.42
N LYS A 154 -9.68 -10.34 11.45
CA LYS A 154 -8.77 -10.50 10.31
C LYS A 154 -8.15 -9.19 9.81
N CYS A 155 -8.02 -8.18 10.64
CA CYS A 155 -7.29 -6.98 10.32
C CYS A 155 -5.80 -7.10 10.75
N ILE A 156 -4.99 -6.18 10.24
CA ILE A 156 -3.58 -6.02 10.62
C ILE A 156 -3.51 -4.78 11.49
N VAL A 157 -2.93 -4.93 12.67
CA VAL A 157 -2.71 -3.84 13.62
C VAL A 157 -1.21 -3.53 13.64
N LEU A 158 -0.86 -2.34 13.22
CA LEU A 158 0.52 -1.85 13.26
C LEU A 158 0.76 -1.13 14.58
N MET A 159 1.86 -1.47 15.22
CA MET A 159 2.36 -0.78 16.41
C MET A 159 3.76 -0.24 16.16
N PRO A 160 4.21 0.80 16.84
CA PRO A 160 5.53 1.37 16.61
C PRO A 160 6.67 0.38 16.91
N SER A 161 6.59 -0.39 17.99
CA SER A 161 7.68 -1.23 18.46
C SER A 161 7.27 -2.64 18.88
N GLU A 162 8.23 -3.57 18.91
CA GLU A 162 8.04 -4.94 19.43
C GLU A 162 7.65 -4.92 20.92
N THR A 163 8.15 -3.95 21.69
CA THR A 163 7.76 -3.78 23.10
C THR A 163 6.26 -3.45 23.21
N GLY A 164 5.74 -2.63 22.30
CA GLY A 164 4.31 -2.33 22.19
C GLY A 164 3.51 -3.57 21.88
N VAL A 165 3.94 -4.36 20.89
CA VAL A 165 3.29 -5.62 20.50
C VAL A 165 3.26 -6.60 21.67
N ALA A 166 4.38 -6.79 22.38
CA ALA A 166 4.44 -7.69 23.52
C ALA A 166 3.48 -7.29 24.66
N ARG A 167 3.27 -5.99 24.89
CA ARG A 167 2.32 -5.47 25.88
C ARG A 167 0.87 -5.57 25.46
N TRP A 168 0.60 -5.51 24.15
CA TRP A 168 -0.76 -5.59 23.61
C TRP A 168 -1.39 -6.96 23.87
N GLY A 169 -0.60 -8.03 23.85
CA GLY A 169 -1.08 -9.41 23.97
C GLY A 169 -1.72 -9.94 22.66
N THR A 170 -1.82 -11.25 22.56
CA THR A 170 -2.22 -11.95 21.33
C THR A 170 -3.72 -12.26 21.21
N GLY A 171 -4.57 -11.68 22.08
CA GLY A 171 -5.95 -12.14 22.30
C GLY A 171 -7.03 -11.72 21.30
N SER A 172 -6.72 -10.94 20.25
CA SER A 172 -7.78 -10.26 19.45
C SER A 172 -8.18 -10.94 18.15
N GLY A 173 -7.59 -12.07 17.78
CA GLY A 173 -7.82 -12.68 16.44
C GLY A 173 -7.32 -11.81 15.27
N ASN A 174 -6.60 -10.75 15.55
CA ASN A 174 -5.98 -9.83 14.61
C ASN A 174 -4.45 -10.00 14.62
N LEU A 175 -3.83 -9.80 13.47
CA LEU A 175 -2.37 -9.81 13.37
C LEU A 175 -1.82 -8.49 13.89
N VAL A 176 -1.00 -8.54 14.94
CA VAL A 176 -0.30 -7.36 15.47
C VAL A 176 1.15 -7.40 15.04
N LEU A 177 1.64 -6.31 14.42
CA LEU A 177 3.01 -6.21 13.90
C LEU A 177 3.66 -4.92 14.37
N ALA A 178 4.94 -5.03 14.77
CA ALA A 178 5.77 -3.86 15.03
C ALA A 178 6.28 -3.28 13.72
N ILE A 179 6.11 -1.97 13.50
CA ILE A 179 6.68 -1.28 12.33
C ILE A 179 8.20 -1.41 12.34
N GLU A 180 8.85 -1.28 13.51
CA GLU A 180 10.30 -1.38 13.63
C GLU A 180 10.87 -2.73 13.17
N SER A 181 10.07 -3.79 13.10
CA SER A 181 10.57 -5.12 12.72
C SER A 181 10.74 -5.30 11.22
N PHE A 182 10.01 -4.54 10.41
CA PHE A 182 10.03 -4.67 8.94
C PHE A 182 10.30 -3.36 8.21
N THR A 183 10.71 -2.30 8.92
CA THR A 183 11.05 -1.01 8.32
C THR A 183 12.45 -0.57 8.71
N THR A 184 13.14 0.07 7.77
CA THR A 184 14.42 0.74 8.00
C THR A 184 14.34 2.18 7.50
N LEU A 185 15.05 3.09 8.18
CA LEU A 185 15.20 4.47 7.73
C LEU A 185 16.41 4.56 6.81
N GLU A 186 16.18 4.88 5.56
CA GLU A 186 17.20 5.09 4.53
C GLU A 186 17.28 6.57 4.15
N ALA A 187 18.35 6.97 3.45
CA ALA A 187 18.54 8.35 3.00
C ALA A 187 17.34 8.89 2.20
N THR A 188 16.68 8.05 1.43
CA THR A 188 15.55 8.39 0.56
C THR A 188 14.17 8.23 1.23
N GLY A 189 14.11 7.81 2.49
CA GLY A 189 12.85 7.61 3.22
C GLY A 189 12.80 6.32 4.02
N ILE A 190 11.59 5.79 4.18
CA ILE A 190 11.36 4.52 4.88
C ILE A 190 11.39 3.40 3.84
N ALA A 191 12.27 2.42 4.04
CA ALA A 191 12.25 1.16 3.31
C ALA A 191 11.46 0.11 4.09
N ILE A 192 10.84 -0.83 3.36
CA ILE A 192 10.06 -1.93 3.93
C ILE A 192 10.62 -3.26 3.45
N ASP A 193 10.87 -4.16 4.39
CA ASP A 193 11.08 -5.56 4.11
C ASP A 193 9.74 -6.24 3.82
N GLN A 194 9.37 -6.23 2.53
CA GLN A 194 8.10 -6.79 2.06
C GLN A 194 8.04 -8.30 2.28
N GLN A 195 9.17 -9.00 2.11
CA GLN A 195 9.22 -10.46 2.28
C GLN A 195 8.96 -10.86 3.73
N LEU A 196 9.53 -10.14 4.69
CA LEU A 196 9.29 -10.37 6.11
C LEU A 196 7.83 -10.09 6.48
N LEU A 197 7.27 -8.98 5.99
CA LEU A 197 5.87 -8.63 6.20
C LEU A 197 4.94 -9.72 5.66
N GLU A 198 5.12 -10.14 4.42
CA GLU A 198 4.32 -11.20 3.79
C GLU A 198 4.43 -12.53 4.52
N THR A 199 5.64 -12.88 4.98
CA THR A 199 5.89 -14.10 5.77
C THR A 199 5.10 -14.07 7.08
N ARG A 200 5.12 -12.94 7.82
CA ARG A 200 4.35 -12.77 9.06
C ARG A 200 2.85 -12.85 8.81
N VAL A 201 2.36 -12.20 7.74
CA VAL A 201 0.94 -12.24 7.35
C VAL A 201 0.51 -13.65 6.96
N ALA A 202 1.35 -14.38 6.20
CA ALA A 202 1.09 -15.77 5.81
C ALA A 202 1.06 -16.72 7.01
N ALA A 203 1.99 -16.55 7.96
CA ALA A 203 2.06 -17.37 9.16
C ALA A 203 0.80 -17.22 10.03
N PHE A 204 0.24 -16.02 10.13
CA PHE A 204 -0.92 -15.76 10.98
C PHE A 204 -2.25 -16.11 10.30
N PHE A 205 -2.46 -15.68 9.07
CA PHE A 205 -3.74 -15.88 8.38
C PHE A 205 -3.79 -17.14 7.53
N GLY A 206 -2.68 -17.86 7.43
CA GLY A 206 -2.48 -18.97 6.50
C GLY A 206 -2.18 -18.43 5.09
N SER A 207 -1.27 -19.10 4.39
CA SER A 207 -1.06 -18.87 2.97
C SER A 207 -2.25 -19.45 2.20
N LYS A 208 -3.31 -18.67 2.04
CA LYS A 208 -4.21 -18.98 0.92
C LYS A 208 -3.36 -18.66 -0.31
N ARG A 209 -2.81 -19.70 -0.94
CA ARG A 209 -2.31 -19.58 -2.32
C ARG A 209 -3.29 -18.69 -3.07
N PRO A 210 -2.84 -17.64 -3.77
CA PRO A 210 -3.72 -16.91 -4.67
C PRO A 210 -4.46 -17.99 -5.45
N LYS A 211 -5.77 -18.00 -5.41
CA LYS A 211 -6.56 -18.89 -6.27
C LYS A 211 -6.01 -18.60 -7.64
N ALA A 212 -5.38 -19.61 -8.27
CA ALA A 212 -4.88 -19.50 -9.63
C ALA A 212 -5.96 -18.77 -10.41
N ALA A 213 -5.55 -17.70 -11.11
CA ALA A 213 -6.47 -16.86 -11.86
C ALA A 213 -7.47 -17.76 -12.52
N PRO A 214 -8.77 -17.57 -12.33
CA PRO A 214 -9.75 -18.60 -12.57
C PRO A 214 -9.49 -19.17 -13.96
N LYS A 215 -9.29 -20.49 -14.07
CA LYS A 215 -9.00 -21.22 -15.32
C LYS A 215 -9.89 -20.75 -16.49
N ARG A 216 -11.07 -20.20 -16.18
CA ARG A 216 -12.01 -19.57 -17.10
C ARG A 216 -11.44 -18.38 -17.89
N ARG A 217 -10.48 -17.58 -17.36
CA ARG A 217 -9.93 -16.42 -18.08
C ARG A 217 -8.84 -16.85 -19.07
N ALA A 218 -7.97 -17.77 -18.67
CA ALA A 218 -6.98 -18.36 -19.58
C ALA A 218 -7.67 -19.18 -20.69
N SER A 219 -8.72 -19.95 -20.37
CA SER A 219 -9.55 -20.67 -21.33
C SER A 219 -10.29 -19.73 -22.29
N ARG A 220 -10.69 -18.55 -21.84
CA ARG A 220 -11.41 -17.56 -22.64
C ARG A 220 -10.51 -16.85 -23.66
N LEU A 221 -9.29 -16.48 -23.27
CA LEU A 221 -8.29 -15.91 -24.17
C LEU A 221 -7.87 -16.95 -25.22
N ALA A 222 -7.58 -18.17 -24.79
CA ALA A 222 -7.27 -19.26 -25.72
C ALA A 222 -8.42 -19.55 -26.69
N GLY A 223 -9.67 -19.43 -26.24
CA GLY A 223 -10.84 -19.54 -27.10
C GLY A 223 -10.97 -18.40 -28.11
N LEU A 224 -10.65 -17.17 -27.72
CA LEU A 224 -10.65 -16.00 -28.59
C LEU A 224 -9.57 -16.13 -29.67
N ASP A 225 -8.34 -16.49 -29.28
CA ASP A 225 -7.21 -16.72 -30.19
C ASP A 225 -7.50 -17.85 -31.19
N ALA A 226 -8.17 -18.91 -30.75
CA ALA A 226 -8.57 -20.01 -31.63
C ALA A 226 -9.64 -19.58 -32.65
N LEU A 227 -10.62 -18.77 -32.23
CA LEU A 227 -11.65 -18.22 -33.13
C LEU A 227 -11.08 -17.23 -34.14
N GLU A 228 -10.16 -16.37 -33.73
CA GLU A 228 -9.49 -15.43 -34.63
C GLU A 228 -8.64 -16.17 -35.67
N ARG A 229 -7.94 -17.20 -35.29
CA ARG A 229 -7.15 -18.05 -36.20
C ARG A 229 -8.05 -18.70 -37.26
N GLU A 230 -9.14 -19.30 -36.87
CA GLU A 230 -10.09 -19.92 -37.79
C GLU A 230 -10.73 -18.92 -38.74
N LEU A 231 -11.02 -17.69 -38.28
CA LEU A 231 -11.50 -16.63 -39.18
C LEU A 231 -10.44 -16.12 -40.13
N THR A 232 -9.18 -15.99 -39.69
CA THR A 232 -8.05 -15.66 -40.55
C THR A 232 -7.93 -16.68 -41.69
N GLU A 233 -7.93 -17.97 -41.37
CA GLU A 233 -7.91 -19.04 -42.39
C GLU A 233 -9.09 -18.97 -43.35
N HIS A 234 -10.29 -18.69 -42.82
CA HIS A 234 -11.47 -18.49 -43.68
C HIS A 234 -11.34 -17.27 -44.61
N LEU A 235 -10.82 -16.12 -44.14
CA LEU A 235 -10.62 -14.93 -44.93
C LEU A 235 -9.60 -15.16 -46.07
N ARG A 236 -8.53 -15.90 -45.79
CA ARG A 236 -7.55 -16.32 -46.83
C ARG A 236 -8.23 -17.18 -47.89
N ALA A 237 -8.95 -18.22 -47.47
CA ALA A 237 -9.65 -19.11 -48.38
C ALA A 237 -10.74 -18.36 -49.21
N ALA A 238 -11.44 -17.41 -48.61
CA ALA A 238 -12.43 -16.60 -49.23
C ALA A 238 -11.81 -15.64 -50.29
N ARG A 239 -10.65 -15.06 -49.99
CA ARG A 239 -9.90 -14.24 -50.93
C ARG A 239 -9.43 -15.06 -52.15
N ASP A 240 -8.80 -16.21 -51.88
CA ASP A 240 -8.34 -17.11 -52.94
C ASP A 240 -9.49 -17.57 -53.83
N HIS A 241 -10.65 -17.89 -53.22
CA HIS A 241 -11.86 -18.26 -53.95
C HIS A 241 -12.39 -17.10 -54.82
N ALA A 242 -12.41 -15.86 -54.32
CA ALA A 242 -12.86 -14.69 -55.03
C ALA A 242 -11.95 -14.37 -56.25
N VAL A 243 -10.63 -14.46 -56.06
CA VAL A 243 -9.64 -14.26 -57.15
C VAL A 243 -9.79 -15.36 -58.18
N THR A 244 -9.79 -16.64 -57.80
CA THR A 244 -9.92 -17.77 -58.71
C THR A 244 -11.22 -17.74 -59.49
N SER A 245 -12.34 -17.42 -58.83
CA SER A 245 -13.65 -17.33 -59.54
C SER A 245 -13.67 -16.19 -60.55
N ARG A 246 -13.06 -15.03 -60.23
CA ARG A 246 -12.91 -13.90 -61.15
C ARG A 246 -12.08 -14.28 -62.38
N ASP A 247 -10.97 -14.97 -62.16
CA ASP A 247 -10.06 -15.38 -63.25
C ASP A 247 -10.69 -16.44 -64.16
N LEU A 248 -11.57 -17.31 -63.63
CA LEU A 248 -12.22 -18.38 -64.38
C LEU A 248 -13.53 -17.92 -65.06
N THR A 249 -14.33 -17.07 -64.42
CA THR A 249 -15.69 -16.72 -64.88
C THR A 249 -15.89 -15.25 -65.20
N GLY A 250 -14.87 -14.41 -65.00
CA GLY A 250 -14.94 -12.95 -65.12
C GLY A 250 -15.59 -12.26 -63.93
N GLU A 251 -16.18 -12.99 -63.00
CA GLU A 251 -16.87 -12.45 -61.83
C GLU A 251 -16.31 -13.04 -60.54
N ALA A 252 -15.96 -12.18 -59.59
CA ALA A 252 -15.53 -12.60 -58.25
C ALA A 252 -16.75 -13.12 -57.44
N LYS A 253 -16.62 -14.29 -56.83
CA LYS A 253 -17.69 -14.90 -56.02
C LYS A 253 -17.28 -14.95 -54.55
N LEU A 254 -18.22 -14.54 -53.69
CA LEU A 254 -18.01 -14.58 -52.22
C LEU A 254 -18.12 -16.02 -51.72
N LEU A 255 -17.09 -16.48 -51.00
CA LEU A 255 -17.18 -17.71 -50.20
C LEU A 255 -18.08 -17.47 -48.98
N ARG A 256 -19.11 -18.31 -48.84
CA ARG A 256 -20.07 -18.14 -47.75
C ARG A 256 -19.40 -18.16 -46.39
N ARG A 257 -19.64 -17.11 -45.55
CA ARG A 257 -19.17 -17.00 -44.20
C ARG A 257 -19.62 -18.20 -43.34
N PRO A 258 -18.75 -18.80 -42.50
CA PRO A 258 -19.14 -19.90 -41.63
C PRO A 258 -20.18 -19.43 -40.61
N THR A 259 -21.10 -20.29 -40.22
CA THR A 259 -22.00 -20.01 -39.10
C THR A 259 -21.20 -20.01 -37.78
N LYS A 260 -21.70 -19.34 -36.71
CA LYS A 260 -21.08 -19.36 -35.40
C LYS A 260 -20.90 -20.78 -34.88
N THR A 261 -21.81 -21.68 -35.17
CA THR A 261 -21.75 -23.11 -34.79
C THR A 261 -20.62 -23.83 -35.52
N GLN A 262 -20.46 -23.56 -36.81
CA GLN A 262 -19.34 -24.12 -37.60
C GLN A 262 -17.99 -23.58 -37.15
N LEU A 263 -17.92 -22.29 -36.85
CA LEU A 263 -16.73 -21.66 -36.28
C LEU A 263 -16.38 -22.27 -34.90
N ALA A 264 -17.37 -22.47 -34.04
CA ALA A 264 -17.21 -23.14 -32.75
C ALA A 264 -16.60 -24.54 -32.90
N LYS A 265 -17.15 -25.33 -33.83
CA LYS A 265 -16.71 -26.72 -34.10
C LYS A 265 -15.24 -26.74 -34.60
N ARG A 266 -14.86 -25.83 -35.51
CA ARG A 266 -13.50 -25.74 -36.03
C ARG A 266 -12.50 -25.29 -35.00
N ALA A 267 -12.84 -24.27 -34.23
CA ALA A 267 -11.98 -23.74 -33.18
C ALA A 267 -11.94 -24.62 -31.91
N GLY A 268 -12.72 -25.70 -31.84
CA GLY A 268 -12.78 -26.58 -30.64
C GLY A 268 -13.35 -25.92 -29.40
N VAL A 269 -14.23 -24.91 -29.56
CA VAL A 269 -14.85 -24.16 -28.48
C VAL A 269 -16.37 -24.42 -28.42
N SER A 270 -17.00 -24.16 -27.28
CA SER A 270 -18.46 -24.33 -27.21
C SER A 270 -19.20 -23.17 -27.92
N PRO A 271 -20.40 -23.41 -28.51
CA PRO A 271 -21.18 -22.33 -29.11
C PRO A 271 -21.50 -21.16 -28.18
N SER A 272 -21.67 -21.46 -26.88
CA SER A 272 -21.87 -20.42 -25.86
C SER A 272 -20.63 -19.57 -25.64
N ASP A 273 -19.43 -20.15 -25.72
CA ASP A 273 -18.17 -19.41 -25.60
C ASP A 273 -17.94 -18.51 -26.83
N VAL A 274 -18.31 -18.96 -28.04
CA VAL A 274 -18.28 -18.10 -29.23
C VAL A 274 -19.11 -16.84 -28.98
N THR A 275 -20.37 -16.98 -28.56
CA THR A 275 -21.24 -15.83 -28.26
C THR A 275 -20.61 -14.89 -27.23
N ARG A 276 -20.01 -15.43 -26.19
CA ARG A 276 -19.31 -14.64 -25.16
C ARG A 276 -18.06 -13.93 -25.69
N CYS A 277 -17.27 -14.59 -26.54
CA CYS A 277 -16.12 -13.97 -27.21
C CYS A 277 -16.51 -12.79 -28.09
N PHE A 278 -17.62 -12.93 -28.84
CA PHE A 278 -18.16 -11.83 -29.63
C PHE A 278 -18.67 -10.64 -28.80
N GLN A 279 -19.12 -10.87 -27.58
CA GLN A 279 -19.57 -9.82 -26.65
C GLN A 279 -18.43 -9.23 -25.79
N ASP A 280 -17.27 -9.85 -25.79
CA ASP A 280 -16.13 -9.38 -24.99
C ASP A 280 -15.54 -8.09 -25.58
N LYS A 281 -15.03 -7.22 -24.70
CA LYS A 281 -14.32 -6.01 -25.10
C LYS A 281 -13.07 -6.35 -25.93
N GLN A 282 -12.37 -7.43 -25.57
CA GLN A 282 -11.18 -7.92 -26.29
C GLN A 282 -11.53 -8.59 -27.64
N GLY A 283 -12.76 -8.97 -27.88
CA GLY A 283 -13.23 -9.55 -29.14
C GLY A 283 -13.52 -8.54 -30.25
N ALA A 284 -12.97 -7.33 -30.17
CA ALA A 284 -13.17 -6.31 -31.21
C ALA A 284 -12.61 -6.76 -32.55
N ASN A 285 -11.42 -7.35 -32.58
CA ASN A 285 -10.79 -7.89 -33.78
C ASN A 285 -11.61 -9.04 -34.37
N LEU A 286 -12.07 -9.98 -33.52
CA LEU A 286 -12.95 -11.06 -33.96
C LEU A 286 -14.24 -10.57 -34.63
N ARG A 287 -14.87 -9.51 -34.12
CA ARG A 287 -16.06 -8.88 -34.71
C ARG A 287 -15.72 -8.25 -36.07
N MET A 288 -14.62 -7.51 -36.15
CA MET A 288 -14.16 -6.88 -37.40
C MET A 288 -13.93 -7.95 -38.49
N MET A 289 -13.20 -9.01 -38.18
CA MET A 289 -12.93 -10.12 -39.09
C MET A 289 -14.23 -10.81 -39.55
N TRP A 290 -15.19 -10.95 -38.62
CA TRP A 290 -16.50 -11.55 -38.89
C TRP A 290 -17.30 -10.71 -39.90
N GLU A 291 -17.28 -9.39 -39.80
CA GLU A 291 -17.95 -8.49 -40.76
C GLU A 291 -17.21 -8.44 -42.12
N LEU A 292 -15.88 -8.45 -42.11
CA LEU A 292 -15.07 -8.57 -43.32
C LEU A 292 -15.43 -9.83 -44.13
N ALA A 293 -15.64 -10.96 -43.46
CA ALA A 293 -16.00 -12.23 -44.10
C ALA A 293 -17.36 -12.23 -44.85
N ALA A 294 -18.17 -11.19 -44.67
CA ALA A 294 -19.45 -11.04 -45.36
C ALA A 294 -19.39 -10.05 -46.55
N ASN A 295 -18.25 -9.39 -46.75
CA ASN A 295 -18.11 -8.33 -47.78
C ASN A 295 -17.05 -8.72 -48.82
N LEU A 296 -17.48 -8.87 -50.06
CA LEU A 296 -16.62 -9.28 -51.19
C LEU A 296 -15.46 -8.31 -51.44
N ASP A 297 -15.74 -7.01 -51.46
CA ASP A 297 -14.72 -5.99 -51.74
C ASP A 297 -13.66 -5.95 -50.62
N ALA A 298 -14.11 -6.09 -49.38
CA ALA A 298 -13.23 -6.16 -48.22
C ALA A 298 -12.35 -7.44 -48.23
N ILE A 299 -12.87 -8.57 -48.70
CA ILE A 299 -12.12 -9.83 -48.84
C ILE A 299 -11.06 -9.72 -49.93
N ILE A 300 -11.37 -9.12 -51.09
CA ILE A 300 -10.39 -8.92 -52.18
C ILE A 300 -9.23 -8.01 -51.73
N GLY A 301 -9.54 -6.99 -50.91
CA GLY A 301 -8.57 -6.07 -50.33
C GLY A 301 -7.85 -6.59 -49.06
N TYR A 302 -8.23 -7.73 -48.53
CA TYR A 302 -7.67 -8.26 -47.26
C TYR A 302 -6.18 -8.59 -47.44
N ARG A 303 -5.35 -7.97 -46.56
CA ARG A 303 -3.93 -8.27 -46.39
C ARG A 303 -3.71 -8.62 -44.91
N GLU A 304 -2.91 -9.62 -44.67
CA GLU A 304 -2.41 -9.89 -43.32
C GLU A 304 -1.31 -8.88 -43.03
N ASP A 305 -1.44 -8.15 -41.93
CA ASP A 305 -0.36 -7.36 -41.35
C ASP A 305 0.54 -8.23 -40.50
#